data_619dc2a60544643faf8254f2c77e1b0f
#
_entry.id   619dc2a60544643faf8254f2c77e1b0f
#
_cell.length_a   1.000
_cell.length_b   1.000
_cell.length_c   1.000
_cell.angle_alpha   90.00
_cell.angle_beta   90.00
_cell.angle_gamma   90.00
#
_symmetry.space_group_name_H-M   'P 1'
#
loop_
_entity.id
_entity.type
_entity.pdbx_description
1 polymer ?
#
loop_
_entity_poly.entity_id
_entity_poly.type
_entity_poly.pdbx_seq_one_letter_code
_entity_poly.pdbx_strand_id
1 'polypeptide(L)'
;HGNFNDVSKNPLLYMHPRSIRRMRVFLMMGGTLGNIHDEPWFFRDLAACAQPGDLAALDCQLVRAPADQPEEQIRAADQAFRAKQQLEAYSSFLGGPLRRHCRGLQGLRLHTELATHCPVPGSYAVEFWADVEKEGEPLRQFLVWRTKRYDIEKLSQCLHRLGWNTLQTWKYGPEKLAAVLLIQRQ
;
A
#
# COMPACT_ATOMS: atom_id res chain seq x y z
N HIS A 1 -14.77 13.43 -2.17
CA HIS A 1 -13.39 12.94 -2.05
C HIS A 1 -13.20 12.42 -0.62
N GLY A 2 -13.09 11.09 -0.46
CA GLY A 2 -12.84 10.44 0.81
C GLY A 2 -11.36 10.07 0.94
N ASN A 3 -10.85 10.10 2.16
CA ASN A 3 -9.54 9.55 2.46
C ASN A 3 -9.70 8.06 2.73
N PHE A 4 -9.05 7.19 1.94
CA PHE A 4 -9.07 5.74 2.13
C PHE A 4 -8.59 5.28 3.51
N ASN A 5 -7.75 6.07 4.16
CA ASN A 5 -7.29 5.78 5.51
C ASN A 5 -8.33 6.13 6.60
N ASP A 6 -9.51 6.57 6.22
CA ASP A 6 -10.53 7.05 7.16
C ASP A 6 -11.91 6.48 6.79
N VAL A 7 -12.01 5.16 6.78
CA VAL A 7 -13.21 4.41 6.35
C VAL A 7 -14.41 4.76 7.23
N SER A 8 -14.21 4.94 8.53
CA SER A 8 -15.28 5.25 9.49
C SER A 8 -15.92 6.61 9.22
N LYS A 9 -15.17 7.56 8.70
CA LYS A 9 -15.67 8.91 8.36
C LYS A 9 -16.36 8.98 7.00
N ASN A 10 -16.24 7.94 6.17
CA ASN A 10 -16.84 7.86 4.84
C ASN A 10 -17.78 6.65 4.67
N PRO A 11 -18.71 6.38 5.61
CA PRO A 11 -19.55 5.18 5.55
C PRO A 11 -20.45 5.14 4.30
N LEU A 12 -20.80 6.30 3.74
CA LEU A 12 -21.67 6.39 2.56
C LEU A 12 -21.03 5.87 1.28
N LEU A 13 -19.70 5.86 1.19
CA LEU A 13 -18.98 5.29 0.05
C LEU A 13 -18.99 3.75 0.06
N TYR A 14 -19.24 3.16 1.23
CA TYR A 14 -19.07 1.72 1.45
C TYR A 14 -20.31 1.03 1.98
N MET A 15 -21.35 1.78 2.37
CA MET A 15 -22.50 1.22 3.05
C MET A 15 -23.81 1.52 2.35
N HIS A 16 -24.42 0.50 1.79
CA HIS A 16 -25.87 0.49 1.56
C HIS A 16 -26.61 0.50 2.92
N PRO A 17 -27.83 1.08 3.02
CA PRO A 17 -28.58 1.13 4.26
C PRO A 17 -28.67 -0.23 4.94
N ARG A 18 -28.53 -0.26 6.25
CA ARG A 18 -28.46 -1.45 7.14
C ARG A 18 -29.65 -2.42 7.07
N SER A 19 -30.68 -2.12 6.28
CA SER A 19 -31.92 -2.91 6.21
C SER A 19 -31.82 -4.22 5.45
N ILE A 20 -30.71 -4.49 4.77
CA ILE A 20 -30.56 -5.71 3.97
C ILE A 20 -29.45 -6.56 4.62
N ARG A 21 -29.83 -7.73 5.15
CA ARG A 21 -28.92 -8.79 5.62
C ARG A 21 -28.18 -9.42 4.42
N ARG A 22 -27.35 -8.64 3.74
CA ARG A 22 -26.53 -9.12 2.62
C ARG A 22 -25.07 -9.04 3.02
N MET A 23 -24.36 -10.10 2.75
CA MET A 23 -22.89 -10.13 2.82
C MET A 23 -22.33 -9.05 1.90
N ARG A 24 -21.41 -8.24 2.41
CA ARG A 24 -20.70 -7.22 1.64
C ARG A 24 -19.33 -7.74 1.25
N VAL A 25 -18.84 -7.25 0.13
CA VAL A 25 -17.47 -7.55 -0.34
C VAL A 25 -16.74 -6.23 -0.54
N PHE A 26 -15.68 -6.04 0.20
CA PHE A 26 -14.75 -4.90 0.06
C PHE A 26 -13.62 -5.29 -0.89
N LEU A 27 -13.35 -4.47 -1.90
CA LEU A 27 -12.31 -4.73 -2.88
C LEU A 27 -11.17 -3.72 -2.74
N MET A 28 -9.97 -4.20 -2.48
CA MET A 28 -8.74 -3.42 -2.44
C MET A 28 -7.76 -3.98 -3.47
N MET A 29 -7.90 -3.51 -4.71
CA MET A 29 -7.16 -4.03 -5.85
C MET A 29 -6.09 -3.04 -6.35
N GLY A 30 -5.19 -3.51 -7.22
CA GLY A 30 -4.18 -2.66 -7.85
C GLY A 30 -3.08 -2.18 -6.89
N GLY A 31 -2.74 -2.97 -5.88
CA GLY A 31 -1.69 -2.63 -4.91
C GLY A 31 -2.10 -1.56 -3.88
N THR A 32 -3.41 -1.26 -3.78
CA THR A 32 -3.94 -0.25 -2.86
C THR A 32 -3.54 -0.51 -1.41
N LEU A 33 -3.49 -1.78 -0.98
CA LEU A 33 -3.05 -2.15 0.36
C LEU A 33 -1.65 -1.61 0.67
N GLY A 34 -0.72 -1.68 -0.29
CA GLY A 34 0.64 -1.19 -0.14
C GLY A 34 0.76 0.33 0.06
N ASN A 35 -0.29 1.08 -0.23
CA ASN A 35 -0.33 2.53 -0.10
C ASN A 35 -0.93 3.00 1.24
N ILE A 36 -1.52 2.08 2.02
CA ILE A 36 -2.07 2.41 3.33
C ILE A 36 -0.92 2.72 4.29
N HIS A 37 -1.05 3.80 5.06
CA HIS A 37 -0.01 4.20 6.00
C HIS A 37 0.08 3.26 7.19
N ASP A 38 -1.06 2.93 7.79
CA ASP A 38 -1.20 2.08 8.98
C ASP A 38 -2.31 1.04 8.73
N GLU A 39 -1.92 -0.17 8.35
CA GLU A 39 -2.86 -1.26 8.07
C GLU A 39 -3.60 -1.73 9.33
N PRO A 40 -2.95 -1.90 10.49
CA PRO A 40 -3.64 -2.23 11.74
C PRO A 40 -4.75 -1.25 12.09
N TRP A 41 -4.50 0.05 11.94
CA TRP A 41 -5.52 1.06 12.17
C TRP A 41 -6.65 0.96 11.13
N PHE A 42 -6.29 0.86 9.84
CA PHE A 42 -7.25 0.75 8.75
C PHE A 42 -8.18 -0.46 8.90
N PHE A 43 -7.62 -1.65 9.18
CA PHE A 43 -8.43 -2.86 9.33
C PHE A 43 -9.25 -2.90 10.61
N ARG A 44 -8.82 -2.25 11.67
CA ARG A 44 -9.63 -2.04 12.87
C ARG A 44 -10.84 -1.16 12.56
N ASP A 45 -10.61 -0.07 11.84
CA ASP A 45 -11.67 0.86 11.43
C ASP A 45 -12.64 0.20 10.44
N LEU A 46 -12.13 -0.56 9.48
CA LEU A 46 -12.95 -1.37 8.58
C LEU A 46 -13.77 -2.43 9.34
N ALA A 47 -13.18 -3.09 10.35
CA ALA A 47 -13.86 -4.07 11.18
C ALA A 47 -15.01 -3.46 11.99
N ALA A 48 -14.86 -2.21 12.44
CA ALA A 48 -15.93 -1.48 13.14
C ALA A 48 -17.13 -1.18 12.21
N CYS A 49 -16.89 -1.07 10.90
CA CYS A 49 -17.92 -0.85 9.89
C CYS A 49 -18.48 -2.15 9.30
N ALA A 50 -17.73 -3.23 9.34
CA ALA A 50 -18.10 -4.53 8.78
C ALA A 50 -18.97 -5.33 9.74
N GLN A 51 -19.78 -6.25 9.18
CA GLN A 51 -20.56 -7.23 9.94
C GLN A 51 -19.88 -8.61 9.88
N PRO A 52 -20.08 -9.47 10.89
CA PRO A 52 -19.64 -10.85 10.81
C PRO A 52 -20.12 -11.52 9.51
N GLY A 53 -19.21 -12.17 8.80
CA GLY A 53 -19.47 -12.77 7.50
C GLY A 53 -19.16 -11.89 6.29
N ASP A 54 -18.98 -10.59 6.45
CA ASP A 54 -18.53 -9.72 5.35
C ASP A 54 -17.13 -10.15 4.86
N LEU A 55 -16.88 -9.98 3.57
CA LEU A 55 -15.61 -10.36 2.92
C LEU A 55 -14.79 -9.13 2.51
N ALA A 56 -13.48 -9.31 2.45
CA ALA A 56 -12.63 -8.38 1.72
C ALA A 56 -11.65 -9.15 0.83
N ALA A 57 -11.41 -8.64 -0.38
CA ALA A 57 -10.39 -9.13 -1.27
C ALA A 57 -9.26 -8.09 -1.36
N LEU A 58 -8.06 -8.50 -1.00
CA LEU A 58 -6.88 -7.65 -0.86
C LEU A 58 -5.81 -8.06 -1.87
N ASP A 59 -5.45 -7.17 -2.76
CA ASP A 59 -4.32 -7.35 -3.65
C ASP A 59 -3.06 -6.74 -3.03
N CYS A 60 -1.98 -7.50 -2.93
CA CYS A 60 -0.73 -7.06 -2.33
C CYS A 60 0.50 -7.62 -3.05
N GLN A 61 1.59 -6.89 -2.93
CA GLN A 61 2.91 -7.33 -3.34
C GLN A 61 3.59 -8.07 -2.19
N LEU A 62 4.33 -9.13 -2.49
CA LEU A 62 5.04 -9.93 -1.50
C LEU A 62 6.50 -9.51 -1.36
N VAL A 63 7.09 -9.79 -0.21
CA VAL A 63 8.52 -9.61 0.04
C VAL A 63 9.34 -10.46 -0.91
N ARG A 64 10.45 -9.90 -1.41
CA ARG A 64 11.40 -10.60 -2.28
C ARG A 64 12.53 -11.25 -1.50
N ALA A 65 12.84 -10.64 -0.38
CA ALA A 65 13.80 -11.13 0.59
C ALA A 65 13.15 -11.01 1.99
N PRO A 66 13.46 -11.90 2.93
CA PRO A 66 13.01 -11.77 4.31
C PRO A 66 13.36 -10.39 4.86
N ALA A 67 12.43 -9.77 5.60
CA ALA A 67 12.62 -8.41 6.13
C ALA A 67 13.62 -8.33 7.28
N ASP A 68 14.08 -9.47 7.78
CA ASP A 68 15.16 -9.60 8.79
C ASP A 68 16.56 -9.69 8.15
N GLN A 69 16.65 -9.72 6.83
CA GLN A 69 17.92 -9.64 6.12
C GLN A 69 18.51 -8.23 6.18
N PRO A 70 19.84 -8.10 6.02
CA PRO A 70 20.49 -6.81 5.90
C PRO A 70 19.83 -5.94 4.82
N GLU A 71 19.66 -4.66 5.10
CA GLU A 71 19.02 -3.68 4.21
C GLU A 71 19.61 -3.70 2.79
N GLU A 72 20.92 -3.92 2.67
CA GLU A 72 21.61 -4.02 1.39
C GLU A 72 21.09 -5.17 0.51
N GLN A 73 20.75 -6.32 1.12
CA GLN A 73 20.20 -7.45 0.39
C GLN A 73 18.77 -7.20 -0.06
N ILE A 74 17.97 -6.54 0.78
CA ILE A 74 16.62 -6.11 0.42
C ILE A 74 16.68 -5.08 -0.71
N ARG A 75 17.59 -4.12 -0.64
CA ARG A 75 17.83 -3.13 -1.70
C ARG A 75 18.25 -3.78 -3.00
N ALA A 76 19.20 -4.72 -2.96
CA ALA A 76 19.66 -5.43 -4.16
C ALA A 76 18.52 -6.22 -4.83
N ALA A 77 17.71 -6.93 -4.05
CA ALA A 77 16.55 -7.66 -4.55
C ALA A 77 15.49 -6.74 -5.17
N ASP A 78 15.24 -5.58 -4.57
CA ASP A 78 14.29 -4.60 -5.08
C ASP A 78 14.83 -3.82 -6.29
N GLN A 79 16.12 -3.46 -6.30
CA GLN A 79 16.78 -2.80 -7.44
C GLN A 79 16.83 -3.68 -8.68
N ALA A 80 17.13 -4.97 -8.54
CA ALA A 80 17.09 -5.90 -9.65
C ALA A 80 15.70 -5.97 -10.32
N PHE A 81 14.64 -5.79 -9.55
CA PHE A 81 13.29 -5.70 -10.08
C PHE A 81 13.02 -4.37 -10.79
N ARG A 82 13.49 -3.26 -10.23
CA ARG A 82 13.26 -1.92 -10.80
C ARG A 82 13.99 -1.71 -12.12
N ALA A 83 15.17 -2.28 -12.28
CA ALA A 83 15.89 -2.25 -13.55
C ALA A 83 15.08 -2.88 -14.68
N LYS A 84 14.15 -3.80 -14.34
CA LYS A 84 13.22 -4.42 -15.30
C LYS A 84 11.91 -3.60 -15.51
N GLN A 85 11.61 -2.67 -14.63
CA GLN A 85 10.39 -1.83 -14.70
C GLN A 85 10.75 -0.37 -14.96
N GLN A 86 11.07 -0.06 -16.19
CA GLN A 86 11.18 1.28 -16.79
C GLN A 86 11.01 2.46 -15.82
N LEU A 87 12.10 2.87 -15.17
CA LEU A 87 12.16 4.05 -14.28
C LEU A 87 11.56 5.33 -14.91
N GLU A 88 11.63 5.46 -16.23
CA GLU A 88 11.08 6.61 -16.97
C GLU A 88 9.54 6.69 -16.89
N ALA A 89 8.84 5.55 -16.97
CA ALA A 89 7.39 5.56 -16.88
C ALA A 89 6.92 6.00 -15.47
N TYR A 90 7.61 5.54 -14.43
CA TYR A 90 7.33 5.99 -13.07
C TYR A 90 7.68 7.46 -12.86
N SER A 91 8.80 7.94 -13.41
CA SER A 91 9.20 9.34 -13.33
C SER A 91 8.16 10.26 -13.98
N SER A 92 7.62 9.88 -15.12
CA SER A 92 6.56 10.63 -15.79
C SER A 92 5.24 10.60 -15.03
N PHE A 93 4.85 9.42 -14.53
CA PHE A 93 3.60 9.24 -13.79
C PHE A 93 3.62 9.97 -12.44
N LEU A 94 4.67 9.81 -11.64
CA LEU A 94 4.77 10.39 -10.31
C LEU A 94 5.17 11.88 -10.34
N GLY A 95 6.03 12.26 -11.28
CA GLY A 95 6.49 13.64 -11.42
C GLY A 95 5.52 14.55 -12.21
N GLY A 96 4.64 13.96 -13.02
CA GLY A 96 3.71 14.70 -13.87
C GLY A 96 2.81 15.68 -13.09
N PRO A 97 2.12 15.25 -12.02
CA PRO A 97 1.31 16.15 -11.20
C PRO A 97 2.11 17.29 -10.59
N LEU A 98 3.34 17.04 -10.11
CA LEU A 98 4.21 18.05 -9.53
C LEU A 98 4.62 19.08 -10.58
N ARG A 99 5.07 18.64 -11.77
CA ARG A 99 5.41 19.54 -12.87
C ARG A 99 4.24 20.40 -13.32
N ARG A 100 3.03 19.83 -13.30
CA ARG A 100 1.82 20.56 -13.74
C ARG A 100 1.32 21.55 -12.70
N HIS A 101 1.44 21.28 -11.43
CA HIS A 101 0.79 22.05 -10.36
C HIS A 101 1.73 22.89 -9.51
N CYS A 102 3.04 22.60 -9.50
CA CYS A 102 4.02 23.41 -8.79
C CYS A 102 4.47 24.60 -9.64
N ARG A 103 3.92 25.78 -9.38
CA ARG A 103 4.38 27.02 -10.02
C ARG A 103 5.81 27.37 -9.54
N GLY A 104 6.65 27.87 -10.47
CA GLY A 104 8.03 28.24 -10.16
C GLY A 104 8.98 27.03 -9.93
N LEU A 105 8.60 25.84 -10.39
CA LEU A 105 9.44 24.66 -10.34
C LEU A 105 10.67 24.85 -11.24
N GLN A 106 11.86 24.84 -10.67
CA GLN A 106 13.15 24.89 -11.35
C GLN A 106 13.78 23.52 -11.53
N GLY A 107 13.64 22.65 -10.50
CA GLY A 107 14.15 21.29 -10.51
C GLY A 107 13.20 20.30 -9.87
N LEU A 108 13.16 19.08 -10.43
CA LEU A 108 12.45 17.95 -9.87
C LEU A 108 13.29 16.70 -10.04
N ARG A 109 13.74 16.15 -8.93
CA ARG A 109 14.45 14.88 -8.88
C ARG A 109 13.63 13.86 -8.12
N LEU A 110 13.38 12.69 -8.73
CA LEU A 110 12.75 11.57 -8.06
C LEU A 110 13.81 10.57 -7.62
N HIS A 111 13.70 10.10 -6.39
CA HIS A 111 14.53 9.04 -5.85
C HIS A 111 13.68 8.08 -5.01
N THR A 112 14.28 7.00 -4.56
CA THR A 112 13.56 5.99 -3.80
C THR A 112 14.34 5.64 -2.55
N GLU A 113 13.59 5.43 -1.46
CA GLU A 113 14.11 4.98 -0.18
C GLU A 113 13.45 3.68 0.26
N LEU A 114 14.17 2.90 1.05
CA LEU A 114 13.64 1.70 1.69
C LEU A 114 13.28 2.04 3.13
N ALA A 115 12.01 1.81 3.49
CA ALA A 115 11.54 1.91 4.87
C ALA A 115 11.25 0.50 5.40
N THR A 116 12.06 0.06 6.36
CA THR A 116 11.96 -1.29 6.98
C THR A 116 11.02 -1.31 8.18
N HIS A 117 10.69 -0.14 8.74
CA HIS A 117 9.76 -0.02 9.85
C HIS A 117 8.32 0.14 9.36
N CYS A 118 7.65 -0.99 9.12
CA CYS A 118 6.25 -1.04 8.72
C CYS A 118 5.37 -1.60 9.85
N PRO A 119 4.09 -1.16 9.94
CA PRO A 119 3.17 -1.64 10.98
C PRO A 119 2.90 -3.15 10.95
N VAL A 120 2.94 -3.76 9.76
CA VAL A 120 2.85 -5.22 9.60
C VAL A 120 4.26 -5.81 9.73
N PRO A 121 4.52 -6.68 10.71
CA PRO A 121 5.84 -7.29 10.90
C PRO A 121 6.32 -8.02 9.66
N GLY A 122 7.62 -7.98 9.38
CA GLY A 122 8.24 -8.64 8.24
C GLY A 122 7.89 -8.02 6.87
N SER A 123 7.24 -6.85 6.85
CA SER A 123 7.05 -6.06 5.64
C SER A 123 8.07 -4.92 5.57
N TYR A 124 8.30 -4.45 4.36
CA TYR A 124 9.04 -3.22 4.10
C TYR A 124 8.33 -2.39 3.04
N ALA A 125 8.61 -1.09 3.01
CA ALA A 125 8.09 -0.19 2.00
C ALA A 125 9.20 0.32 1.10
N VAL A 126 8.84 0.53 -0.15
CA VAL A 126 9.61 1.35 -1.08
C VAL A 126 8.89 2.68 -1.20
N GLU A 127 9.56 3.72 -0.82
CA GLU A 127 9.09 5.09 -0.82
C GLU A 127 9.67 5.84 -2.02
N PHE A 128 8.83 6.56 -2.73
CA PHE A 128 9.20 7.43 -3.83
C PHE A 128 9.13 8.87 -3.34
N TRP A 129 10.28 9.51 -3.32
CA TRP A 129 10.45 10.87 -2.86
C TRP A 129 10.71 11.80 -4.04
N ALA A 130 10.21 13.01 -3.94
CA ALA A 130 10.46 14.08 -4.88
C ALA A 130 11.24 15.20 -4.18
N ASP A 131 12.44 15.47 -4.66
CA ASP A 131 13.18 16.68 -4.33
C ASP A 131 12.69 17.78 -5.27
N VAL A 132 12.15 18.84 -4.71
CA VAL A 132 11.55 19.96 -5.43
C VAL A 132 12.33 21.24 -5.17
N GLU A 133 12.86 21.83 -6.22
CA GLU A 133 13.56 23.12 -6.19
C GLU A 133 12.65 24.19 -6.78
N LYS A 134 12.47 25.27 -6.04
CA LYS A 134 11.76 26.48 -6.48
C LYS A 134 12.64 27.70 -6.29
N GLU A 135 12.45 28.69 -7.14
CA GLU A 135 13.16 29.96 -7.04
C GLU A 135 12.92 30.63 -5.70
N GLY A 136 14.01 30.95 -4.99
CA GLY A 136 13.96 31.64 -3.69
C GLY A 136 13.46 30.78 -2.51
N GLU A 137 13.18 29.50 -2.72
CA GLU A 137 12.77 28.57 -1.66
C GLU A 137 13.86 27.51 -1.37
N PRO A 138 13.99 27.04 -0.14
CA PRO A 138 14.87 25.92 0.16
C PRO A 138 14.37 24.63 -0.53
N LEU A 139 15.28 23.71 -0.81
CA LEU A 139 14.94 22.37 -1.30
C LEU A 139 13.91 21.70 -0.39
N ARG A 140 12.84 21.22 -0.98
CA ARG A 140 11.78 20.48 -0.25
C ARG A 140 11.69 19.05 -0.75
N GLN A 141 11.50 18.13 0.19
CA GLN A 141 11.26 16.73 -0.10
C GLN A 141 9.82 16.36 0.18
N PHE A 142 9.22 15.63 -0.75
CA PHE A 142 7.84 15.14 -0.64
C PHE A 142 7.79 13.65 -0.88
N LEU A 143 7.15 12.91 0.01
CA LEU A 143 6.76 11.52 -0.25
C LEU A 143 5.60 11.55 -1.26
N VAL A 144 5.87 11.14 -2.50
CA VAL A 144 4.87 11.17 -3.58
C VAL A 144 4.14 9.85 -3.73
N TRP A 145 4.78 8.76 -3.38
CA TRP A 145 4.17 7.44 -3.38
C TRP A 145 4.92 6.47 -2.47
N ARG A 146 4.17 5.48 -1.96
CA ARG A 146 4.72 4.38 -1.18
C ARG A 146 4.11 3.08 -1.70
N THR A 147 4.90 2.02 -1.75
CA THR A 147 4.39 0.68 -2.03
C THR A 147 5.04 -0.31 -1.07
N LYS A 148 4.22 -1.04 -0.33
CA LYS A 148 4.70 -2.03 0.64
C LYS A 148 4.80 -3.42 0.03
N ARG A 149 5.69 -4.20 0.61
CA ARG A 149 5.88 -5.63 0.35
C ARG A 149 5.59 -6.38 1.64
N TYR A 150 4.78 -7.41 1.56
CA TYR A 150 4.29 -8.13 2.73
C TYR A 150 4.84 -9.55 2.81
N ASP A 151 5.22 -9.95 4.02
CA ASP A 151 5.25 -11.36 4.38
C ASP A 151 3.79 -11.82 4.56
N ILE A 152 3.36 -12.76 3.73
CA ILE A 152 1.94 -13.15 3.65
C ILE A 152 1.44 -13.81 4.93
N GLU A 153 2.29 -14.55 5.62
CA GLU A 153 1.93 -15.23 6.86
C GLU A 153 1.77 -14.23 8.00
N LYS A 154 2.72 -13.30 8.12
CA LYS A 154 2.67 -12.24 9.12
C LYS A 154 1.53 -11.25 8.87
N LEU A 155 1.22 -10.97 7.59
CA LEU A 155 0.04 -10.18 7.23
C LEU A 155 -1.24 -10.89 7.68
N SER A 156 -1.39 -12.19 7.37
CA SER A 156 -2.55 -12.99 7.77
C SER A 156 -2.70 -13.05 9.30
N GLN A 157 -1.60 -13.21 10.04
CA GLN A 157 -1.61 -13.18 11.50
C GLN A 157 -2.02 -11.80 12.05
N CYS A 158 -1.55 -10.72 11.42
CA CYS A 158 -1.96 -9.36 11.77
C CYS A 158 -3.46 -9.16 11.56
N LEU A 159 -3.98 -9.56 10.41
CA LEU A 159 -5.40 -9.49 10.06
C LEU A 159 -6.26 -10.30 11.03
N HIS A 160 -5.81 -11.51 11.40
CA HIS A 160 -6.53 -12.36 12.35
C HIS A 160 -6.69 -11.68 13.71
N ARG A 161 -5.63 -11.05 14.23
CA ARG A 161 -5.69 -10.29 15.49
C ARG A 161 -6.65 -9.09 15.44
N LEU A 162 -6.97 -8.63 14.24
CA LEU A 162 -7.90 -7.52 13.99
C LEU A 162 -9.33 -8.01 13.68
N GLY A 163 -9.58 -9.32 13.83
CA GLY A 163 -10.89 -9.93 13.64
C GLY A 163 -11.22 -10.24 12.17
N TRP A 164 -10.18 -10.50 11.35
CA TRP A 164 -10.33 -10.92 9.97
C TRP A 164 -9.64 -12.27 9.74
N ASN A 165 -10.41 -13.27 9.33
CA ASN A 165 -9.85 -14.58 8.97
C ASN A 165 -9.46 -14.61 7.50
N THR A 166 -8.25 -15.08 7.20
CA THR A 166 -7.85 -15.39 5.83
C THR A 166 -8.52 -16.73 5.41
N LEU A 167 -9.41 -16.66 4.43
CA LEU A 167 -10.07 -17.84 3.89
C LEU A 167 -9.24 -18.49 2.78
N GLN A 168 -8.65 -17.68 1.92
CA GLN A 168 -7.91 -18.14 0.75
C GLN A 168 -6.82 -17.14 0.37
N THR A 169 -5.74 -17.66 -0.21
CA THR A 169 -4.64 -16.88 -0.77
C THR A 169 -4.28 -17.42 -2.13
N TRP A 170 -4.26 -16.56 -3.14
CA TRP A 170 -3.81 -16.87 -4.50
C TRP A 170 -2.56 -16.06 -4.81
N LYS A 171 -1.42 -16.74 -5.00
CA LYS A 171 -0.18 -16.10 -5.45
C LYS A 171 -0.14 -16.11 -6.97
N TYR A 172 0.23 -14.98 -7.56
CA TYR A 172 0.25 -14.77 -9.01
C TYR A 172 1.42 -13.88 -9.45
N GLY A 173 1.50 -13.66 -10.77
CA GLY A 173 2.55 -12.84 -11.38
C GLY A 173 3.89 -13.54 -11.49
N PRO A 174 4.91 -12.86 -12.05
CA PRO A 174 6.26 -13.37 -12.12
C PRO A 174 6.78 -13.75 -10.75
N GLU A 175 7.42 -14.91 -10.63
CA GLU A 175 8.01 -15.42 -9.38
C GLU A 175 6.99 -15.53 -8.21
N LYS A 176 5.68 -15.42 -8.50
CA LYS A 176 4.60 -15.43 -7.49
C LYS A 176 4.78 -14.38 -6.38
N LEU A 177 5.28 -13.21 -6.75
CA LEU A 177 5.54 -12.10 -5.83
C LEU A 177 4.36 -11.12 -5.69
N ALA A 178 3.18 -11.54 -6.10
CA ALA A 178 1.92 -10.88 -5.82
C ALA A 178 0.90 -11.88 -5.29
N ALA A 179 -0.04 -11.43 -4.50
CA ALA A 179 -1.10 -12.27 -3.96
C ALA A 179 -2.43 -11.52 -3.84
N VAL A 180 -3.52 -12.27 -4.00
CA VAL A 180 -4.84 -11.85 -3.55
C VAL A 180 -5.20 -12.68 -2.33
N LEU A 181 -5.57 -12.00 -1.25
CA LEU A 181 -6.13 -12.62 -0.04
C LEU A 181 -7.63 -12.38 -0.04
N LEU A 182 -8.40 -13.44 0.16
CA LEU A 182 -9.80 -13.35 0.54
C LEU A 182 -9.87 -13.50 2.06
N ILE A 183 -10.37 -12.49 2.74
CA ILE A 183 -10.52 -12.46 4.18
C ILE A 183 -11.99 -12.27 4.56
N GLN A 184 -12.39 -12.79 5.72
CA GLN A 184 -13.74 -12.70 6.24
C GLN A 184 -13.74 -12.06 7.63
N ARG A 185 -14.69 -11.17 7.88
CA ARG A 185 -14.94 -10.60 9.20
C ARG A 185 -15.51 -11.69 10.14
N GLN A 186 -14.88 -11.86 11.30
CA GLN A 186 -15.32 -12.74 12.38
C GLN A 186 -16.53 -12.18 13.15
#